data_76aae405b5e48eeee2cb103ecf32901c
#
_entry.id   76aae405b5e48eeee2cb103ecf32901c
#
_cell.length_a   1.000
_cell.length_b   1.000
_cell.length_c   1.000
_cell.angle_alpha   90.00
_cell.angle_beta   90.00
_cell.angle_gamma   90.00
#
_symmetry.space_group_name_H-M   'P 1'
#
loop_
_entity.id
_entity.type
_entity.pdbx_description
1 polymer ?
#
loop_
_entity_poly.entity_id
_entity_poly.type
_entity_poly.pdbx_seq_one_letter_code
_entity_poly.pdbx_strand_id
1 'polypeptide(L)'
;LVEASMHVDPDPIRMRYESDGDADRYARDLTLFVRGWSDTSVRTNMVKPGLEALGESATPSDIESVTNQIYGLMEEWWRQDPDSHPFEAWTPIVVVRRR
;
A
#
# COMPACT_ATOMS: atom_id res chain seq x y z
N LEU A 1 -9.74 -34.81 4.86
CA LEU A 1 -10.44 -33.63 5.33
C LEU A 1 -9.47 -32.54 5.74
N VAL A 2 -9.71 -31.36 5.23
CA VAL A 2 -8.92 -30.18 5.60
C VAL A 2 -9.68 -29.38 6.64
N GLU A 3 -9.08 -29.18 7.79
CA GLU A 3 -9.64 -28.33 8.83
C GLU A 3 -8.93 -26.99 8.82
N ALA A 4 -9.67 -25.92 8.59
CA ALA A 4 -9.14 -24.57 8.74
C ALA A 4 -9.30 -24.14 10.21
N SER A 5 -8.19 -24.00 10.88
CA SER A 5 -8.15 -23.49 12.25
C SER A 5 -7.58 -22.07 12.21
N MET A 6 -8.42 -21.09 12.54
CA MET A 6 -7.92 -19.72 12.72
C MET A 6 -7.22 -19.63 14.08
N HIS A 7 -5.91 -19.56 14.01
CA HIS A 7 -5.07 -19.27 15.16
C HIS A 7 -4.49 -17.88 14.99
N VAL A 8 -4.92 -16.95 15.83
CA VAL A 8 -4.32 -15.61 15.84
C VAL A 8 -3.16 -15.68 16.83
N ASP A 9 -1.95 -15.48 16.33
CA ASP A 9 -0.76 -15.42 17.17
C ASP A 9 -0.91 -14.24 18.15
N PRO A 10 -0.70 -14.45 19.48
CA PRO A 10 -0.72 -13.36 20.44
C PRO A 10 0.38 -12.30 20.16
N ASP A 11 1.44 -12.68 19.44
CA ASP A 11 2.51 -11.78 19.04
C ASP A 11 2.50 -11.61 17.51
N PRO A 12 1.51 -10.89 16.93
CA PRO A 12 1.46 -10.68 15.49
C PRO A 12 2.69 -9.93 14.99
N ILE A 13 3.06 -10.19 13.73
CA ILE A 13 4.17 -9.47 13.11
C ILE A 13 3.82 -7.98 13.06
N ARG A 14 4.64 -7.20 13.74
CA ARG A 14 4.49 -5.75 13.80
C ARG A 14 5.48 -5.10 12.85
N MET A 15 4.96 -4.32 11.92
CA MET A 15 5.75 -3.53 10.99
C MET A 15 5.60 -2.06 11.37
N ARG A 16 6.70 -1.43 11.74
CA ARG A 16 6.72 -0.03 12.12
C ARG A 16 7.69 0.74 11.24
N TYR A 17 7.20 1.79 10.65
CA TYR A 17 7.99 2.67 9.81
C TYR A 17 8.25 3.97 10.54
N GLU A 18 9.53 4.27 10.77
CA GLU A 18 9.97 5.51 11.40
C GLU A 18 10.96 6.23 10.50
N SER A 19 10.96 7.56 10.59
CA SER A 19 11.84 8.37 9.76
C SER A 19 13.31 8.23 10.16
N ASP A 20 13.61 8.10 11.44
CA ASP A 20 14.95 8.04 12.01
C ASP A 20 15.88 9.15 11.48
N GLY A 21 15.30 10.32 11.16
CA GLY A 21 16.02 11.43 10.60
C GLY A 21 16.28 11.37 9.09
N ASP A 22 15.81 10.30 8.40
CA ASP A 22 15.91 10.16 6.95
C ASP A 22 14.51 10.16 6.32
N ALA A 23 14.02 11.36 6.02
CA ALA A 23 12.68 11.56 5.45
C ALA A 23 12.54 10.95 4.06
N ASP A 24 13.57 10.98 3.24
CA ASP A 24 13.54 10.42 1.88
C ASP A 24 13.39 8.90 1.91
N ARG A 25 14.17 8.23 2.75
CA ARG A 25 14.08 6.78 2.92
C ARG A 25 12.70 6.38 3.48
N TYR A 26 12.24 7.08 4.50
CA TYR A 26 10.94 6.83 5.13
C TYR A 26 9.80 6.95 4.11
N ALA A 27 9.76 8.05 3.36
CA ALA A 27 8.73 8.30 2.36
C ALA A 27 8.74 7.23 1.26
N ARG A 28 9.92 6.86 0.77
CA ARG A 28 10.07 5.84 -0.26
C ARG A 28 9.62 4.47 0.23
N ASP A 29 10.09 4.03 1.40
CA ASP A 29 9.77 2.71 1.95
C ASP A 29 8.29 2.59 2.25
N LEU A 30 7.69 3.62 2.82
CA LEU A 30 6.26 3.64 3.13
C LEU A 30 5.40 3.64 1.87
N THR A 31 5.79 4.40 0.85
CA THR A 31 5.12 4.42 -0.45
C THR A 31 5.17 3.05 -1.11
N LEU A 32 6.34 2.40 -1.12
CA LEU A 32 6.49 1.05 -1.67
C LEU A 32 5.63 0.02 -0.93
N PHE A 33 5.56 0.12 0.38
CA PHE A 33 4.70 -0.77 1.19
C PHE A 33 3.22 -0.61 0.83
N VAL A 34 2.72 0.63 0.81
CA VAL A 34 1.32 0.92 0.47
C VAL A 34 1.02 0.52 -0.97
N ARG A 35 1.92 0.82 -1.89
CA ARG A 35 1.76 0.45 -3.31
C ARG A 35 1.67 -1.06 -3.48
N GLY A 36 2.43 -1.84 -2.72
CA GLY A 36 2.47 -3.30 -2.83
C GLY A 36 1.10 -3.97 -2.67
N TRP A 37 0.25 -3.44 -1.79
CA TRP A 37 -1.09 -4.02 -1.58
C TRP A 37 -2.23 -3.21 -2.21
N SER A 38 -2.00 -1.98 -2.62
CA SER A 38 -3.06 -1.10 -3.14
C SER A 38 -2.99 -0.86 -4.64
N ASP A 39 -1.89 -1.19 -5.32
CA ASP A 39 -1.65 -0.81 -6.72
C ASP A 39 -2.77 -1.27 -7.66
N THR A 40 -3.18 -2.53 -7.60
CA THR A 40 -4.24 -3.07 -8.45
C THR A 40 -5.57 -2.35 -8.23
N SER A 41 -5.92 -2.11 -6.97
CA SER A 41 -7.16 -1.40 -6.62
C SER A 41 -7.14 0.05 -7.10
N VAL A 42 -6.02 0.74 -6.95
CA VAL A 42 -5.86 2.12 -7.42
C VAL A 42 -6.02 2.19 -8.93
N ARG A 43 -5.38 1.31 -9.68
CA ARG A 43 -5.47 1.25 -11.14
C ARG A 43 -6.89 0.97 -11.62
N THR A 44 -7.54 -0.02 -11.05
CA THR A 44 -8.84 -0.54 -11.50
C THR A 44 -10.02 0.30 -11.02
N ASN A 45 -9.99 0.75 -9.77
CA ASN A 45 -11.15 1.37 -9.14
C ASN A 45 -11.08 2.90 -9.07
N MET A 46 -9.90 3.49 -9.26
CA MET A 46 -9.71 4.93 -9.19
C MET A 46 -9.23 5.53 -10.51
N VAL A 47 -8.13 5.05 -11.04
CA VAL A 47 -7.47 5.66 -12.22
C VAL A 47 -8.27 5.41 -13.49
N LYS A 48 -8.58 4.16 -13.80
CA LYS A 48 -9.32 3.81 -15.02
C LYS A 48 -10.70 4.47 -15.07
N PRO A 49 -11.56 4.34 -14.03
CA PRO A 49 -12.85 5.03 -14.03
C PRO A 49 -12.73 6.56 -14.08
N GLY A 50 -11.71 7.11 -13.40
CA GLY A 50 -11.46 8.55 -13.41
C GLY A 50 -11.12 9.09 -14.81
N LEU A 51 -10.26 8.40 -15.54
CA LEU A 51 -9.92 8.76 -16.93
C LEU A 51 -11.14 8.66 -17.84
N GLU A 52 -11.91 7.59 -17.74
CA GLU A 52 -13.13 7.38 -18.52
C GLU A 52 -14.17 8.48 -18.24
N ALA A 53 -14.34 8.89 -16.98
CA ALA A 53 -15.25 9.95 -16.58
C ALA A 53 -14.86 11.31 -17.16
N LEU A 54 -13.58 11.54 -17.40
CA LEU A 54 -13.07 12.76 -18.04
C LEU A 54 -13.12 12.71 -19.57
N GLY A 55 -13.62 11.60 -20.16
CA GLY A 55 -13.62 11.39 -21.59
C GLY A 55 -12.25 11.06 -22.17
N GLU A 56 -11.29 10.73 -21.30
CA GLU A 56 -9.93 10.36 -21.70
C GLU A 56 -9.86 8.89 -22.08
N SER A 57 -8.86 8.57 -22.93
CA SER A 57 -8.54 7.19 -23.25
C SER A 57 -7.87 6.51 -22.04
N ALA A 58 -8.45 5.42 -21.56
CA ALA A 58 -7.89 4.64 -20.45
C ALA A 58 -6.98 3.52 -20.98
N THR A 59 -5.94 3.89 -21.74
CA THR A 59 -4.95 2.93 -22.21
C THR A 59 -4.08 2.43 -21.06
N PRO A 60 -3.47 1.23 -21.16
CA PRO A 60 -2.54 0.76 -20.11
C PRO A 60 -1.42 1.75 -19.79
N SER A 61 -0.92 2.45 -20.79
CA SER A 61 0.13 3.47 -20.64
C SER A 61 -0.37 4.68 -19.84
N ASP A 62 -1.59 5.16 -20.12
CA ASP A 62 -2.18 6.28 -19.41
C ASP A 62 -2.48 5.92 -17.96
N ILE A 63 -3.01 4.73 -17.72
CA ILE A 63 -3.27 4.21 -16.37
C ILE A 63 -1.98 4.15 -15.57
N GLU A 64 -0.91 3.63 -16.15
CA GLU A 64 0.39 3.55 -15.49
C GLU A 64 0.95 4.92 -15.14
N SER A 65 0.91 5.85 -16.10
CA SER A 65 1.40 7.21 -15.92
C SER A 65 0.69 7.92 -14.76
N VAL A 66 -0.65 7.87 -14.72
CA VAL A 66 -1.43 8.50 -13.66
C VAL A 66 -1.20 7.80 -12.31
N THR A 67 -1.12 6.47 -12.31
CA THR A 67 -0.84 5.70 -11.10
C THR A 67 0.52 6.09 -10.49
N ASN A 68 1.55 6.22 -11.33
CA ASN A 68 2.87 6.65 -10.88
C ASN A 68 2.85 8.08 -10.31
N GLN A 69 2.05 8.98 -10.89
CA GLN A 69 1.88 10.34 -10.36
C GLN A 69 1.21 10.33 -8.99
N ILE A 70 0.20 9.50 -8.78
CA ILE A 70 -0.48 9.37 -7.49
C ILE A 70 0.50 8.93 -6.40
N TYR A 71 1.28 7.88 -6.65
CA TYR A 71 2.25 7.40 -5.66
C TYR A 71 3.42 8.37 -5.47
N GLY A 72 3.80 9.11 -6.51
CA GLY A 72 4.78 10.19 -6.38
C GLY A 72 4.32 11.32 -5.46
N LEU A 73 3.05 11.72 -5.57
CA LEU A 73 2.44 12.72 -4.69
C LEU A 73 2.34 12.21 -3.24
N MET A 74 2.02 10.94 -3.08
CA MET A 74 1.95 10.30 -1.76
C MET A 74 3.33 10.26 -1.09
N GLU A 75 4.37 9.90 -1.84
CA GLU A 75 5.74 9.91 -1.35
C GLU A 75 6.16 11.31 -0.90
N GLU A 76 5.85 12.33 -1.70
CA GLU A 76 6.15 13.72 -1.36
C GLU A 76 5.43 14.17 -0.11
N TRP A 77 4.17 13.79 0.06
CA TRP A 77 3.38 14.11 1.24
C TRP A 77 4.00 13.55 2.53
N TRP A 78 4.44 12.30 2.51
CA TRP A 78 5.12 11.70 3.67
C TRP A 78 6.52 12.29 3.90
N ARG A 79 7.21 12.71 2.85
CA ARG A 79 8.53 13.33 2.96
C ARG A 79 8.49 14.66 3.69
N GLN A 80 7.41 15.45 3.50
CA GLN A 80 7.31 16.80 4.05
C GLN A 80 7.27 16.83 5.57
N ASP A 81 6.62 15.86 6.20
CA ASP A 81 6.52 15.81 7.67
C ASP A 81 6.38 14.35 8.14
N PRO A 82 7.47 13.58 8.09
CA PRO A 82 7.42 12.16 8.41
C PRO A 82 7.07 11.87 9.87
N ASP A 83 7.41 12.76 10.79
CA ASP A 83 7.18 12.55 12.23
C ASP A 83 5.71 12.75 12.62
N SER A 84 4.94 13.48 11.82
CA SER A 84 3.50 13.66 12.01
C SER A 84 2.65 12.52 11.45
N HIS A 85 3.26 11.61 10.68
CA HIS A 85 2.57 10.52 10.01
C HIS A 85 3.19 9.17 10.34
N PRO A 86 3.25 8.76 11.62
CA PRO A 86 3.78 7.44 11.97
C PRO A 86 2.87 6.36 11.39
N PHE A 87 3.49 5.31 10.87
CA PHE A 87 2.76 4.18 10.31
C PHE A 87 3.17 2.88 10.99
N GLU A 88 2.17 2.11 11.39
CA GLU A 88 2.37 0.80 12.02
C GLU A 88 1.35 -0.19 11.46
N ALA A 89 1.82 -1.33 11.01
CA ALA A 89 0.98 -2.39 10.50
C ALA A 89 1.16 -3.67 11.32
N TRP A 90 0.06 -4.39 11.54
CA TRP A 90 0.02 -5.65 12.26
C TRP A 90 -0.48 -6.75 11.34
N THR A 91 0.26 -7.85 11.27
CA THR A 91 -0.10 -8.99 10.42
C THR A 91 -0.46 -10.19 11.29
N PRO A 92 -1.73 -10.62 11.32
CA PRO A 92 -2.13 -11.83 12.02
C PRO A 92 -1.62 -13.08 11.29
N ILE A 93 -1.32 -14.13 12.04
CA ILE A 93 -0.91 -15.41 11.48
C ILE A 93 -2.11 -16.36 11.49
N VAL A 94 -2.43 -16.92 10.33
CA VAL A 94 -3.49 -17.91 10.18
C VAL A 94 -2.85 -19.26 9.88
N VAL A 95 -3.20 -20.27 10.67
CA VAL A 95 -2.70 -21.64 10.49
C VAL A 95 -3.81 -22.54 9.95
N VAL A 96 -3.50 -23.22 8.85
CA VAL A 96 -4.40 -24.22 8.26
C VAL A 96 -3.83 -25.60 8.53
N ARG A 97 -4.65 -26.47 9.11
CA ARG A 97 -4.25 -27.85 9.43
C ARG A 97 -5.02 -28.84 8.57
N ARG A 98 -4.31 -29.88 8.15
CA ARG A 98 -4.90 -31.04 7.48
C ARG A 98 -5.18 -32.13 8.49
N ARG A 99 -6.41 -32.61 8.51
CA ARG A 99 -6.80 -33.78 9.29
C ARG A 99 -6.59 -35.06 8.50
#